data_a976d9992831b9afb54b92455502e715
#
_entry.id   a976d9992831b9afb54b92455502e715
#
_cell.length_a   1.000
_cell.length_b   1.000
_cell.length_c   1.000
_cell.angle_alpha   90.00
_cell.angle_beta   90.00
_cell.angle_gamma   90.00
#
_symmetry.space_group_name_H-M   'P 1'
#
loop_
_entity.id
_entity.type
_entity.pdbx_description
1 polymer ?
#
loop_
_entity_poly.entity_id
_entity_poly.type
_entity_poly.pdbx_seq_one_letter_code
_entity_poly.pdbx_strand_id
1 'polypeptide(L)'
;PTLSLDEARRRAAIMLANVAAGEGDGATTSATTAGTRAPVKQVEPARSQIETLRSLAERFIRVHVDVRLKPGTAERYRQNIRDVILPYKEIEDKPTVDNETAGKPTEDKPTFGERDFRSIKRSEINALHASLSETKAAANSVLGTISSLFTWIYKDREIVDLRNPAFGIDRFPLKKRERFLTPEERQRVQAVIDAGLKIPAGRKGHLHIATVWAFDLLALTGRRRNEIVLLKWEMVNWQHAFLDLPDTKGGQLKIQVSKHVLGLLKYIHDQTGNPRTGYVLRGPKGTRIKSINRSWENVRAAAGIPDVRLHDLRHSFASDALMCGVPLAVVGAMLGHKHDRTTQRYAHLANDVVRDGLEAATDRIVGATRGVAMLTPPPFERLTDRQWKRIAAIVEATRGTCGGTRTDLRRAVDAIRWVLHNGAKWREMPKDLGSATTCWRWYERWCGNGTWARITAALELPEIEAGREPRHVPPGAARPKPTIEVEAVEVGSATGR
;
A
#
# COMPACT_ATOMS: atom_id res chain seq x y z
N PRO A 1 -36.37 -28.30 -10.73
CA PRO A 1 -35.23 -28.83 -11.42
C PRO A 1 -34.36 -27.63 -11.89
N THR A 2 -33.26 -27.42 -11.25
CA THR A 2 -32.29 -26.38 -11.57
C THR A 2 -31.43 -26.86 -12.75
N LEU A 3 -31.52 -26.17 -13.89
CA LEU A 3 -30.66 -26.39 -15.03
C LEU A 3 -29.19 -26.17 -14.64
N SER A 4 -28.31 -27.05 -15.07
CA SER A 4 -26.87 -26.84 -14.94
C SER A 4 -26.42 -25.65 -15.79
N LEU A 5 -25.32 -24.97 -15.39
CA LEU A 5 -24.78 -23.80 -16.11
C LEU A 5 -24.42 -24.12 -17.55
N ASP A 6 -23.98 -25.35 -17.85
CA ASP A 6 -23.63 -25.81 -19.20
C ASP A 6 -24.86 -26.10 -20.05
N GLU A 7 -25.92 -26.58 -19.44
CA GLU A 7 -27.25 -26.76 -20.10
C GLU A 7 -27.87 -25.40 -20.45
N ALA A 8 -27.77 -24.41 -19.57
CA ALA A 8 -28.21 -23.05 -19.86
C ALA A 8 -27.43 -22.39 -21.00
N ARG A 9 -26.12 -22.61 -21.08
CA ARG A 9 -25.25 -22.13 -22.16
C ARG A 9 -25.58 -22.80 -23.50
N ARG A 10 -25.84 -24.11 -23.53
CA ARG A 10 -26.26 -24.83 -24.75
C ARG A 10 -27.60 -24.34 -25.26
N ARG A 11 -28.58 -24.11 -24.39
CA ARG A 11 -29.91 -23.57 -24.82
C ARG A 11 -29.79 -22.14 -25.32
N ALA A 12 -28.97 -21.28 -24.71
CA ALA A 12 -28.73 -19.94 -25.22
C ALA A 12 -28.05 -19.94 -26.60
N ALA A 13 -27.12 -20.84 -26.86
CA ALA A 13 -26.45 -20.99 -28.14
C ALA A 13 -27.42 -21.48 -29.24
N ILE A 14 -28.31 -22.41 -28.91
CA ILE A 14 -29.34 -22.90 -29.86
C ILE A 14 -30.36 -21.79 -30.18
N MET A 15 -30.82 -21.00 -29.18
CA MET A 15 -31.70 -19.87 -29.41
C MET A 15 -31.05 -18.79 -30.29
N LEU A 16 -29.78 -18.47 -30.06
CA LEU A 16 -29.03 -17.52 -30.90
C LEU A 16 -28.85 -18.03 -32.35
N ALA A 17 -28.62 -19.33 -32.53
CA ALA A 17 -28.52 -19.94 -33.85
C ALA A 17 -29.85 -19.90 -34.62
N ASN A 18 -30.97 -20.15 -33.95
CA ASN A 18 -32.31 -20.11 -34.56
C ASN A 18 -32.75 -18.68 -34.96
N VAL A 19 -32.38 -17.68 -34.15
CA VAL A 19 -32.57 -16.25 -34.48
C VAL A 19 -31.70 -15.84 -35.67
N ALA A 20 -30.49 -16.37 -35.79
CA ALA A 20 -29.59 -16.11 -36.92
C ALA A 20 -30.02 -16.85 -38.22
N ALA A 21 -30.76 -17.96 -38.10
CA ALA A 21 -31.27 -18.73 -39.23
C ALA A 21 -32.62 -18.23 -39.78
N GLY A 22 -33.24 -17.21 -39.13
CA GLY A 22 -34.49 -16.61 -39.62
C GLY A 22 -35.74 -17.48 -39.50
N GLU A 23 -35.71 -18.58 -38.72
CA GLU A 23 -36.88 -19.42 -38.46
C GLU A 23 -37.68 -18.87 -37.28
N GLY A 24 -38.57 -17.92 -37.59
CA GLY A 24 -39.64 -17.48 -36.71
C GLY A 24 -40.95 -18.10 -37.15
N ASP A 25 -41.60 -18.83 -36.25
CA ASP A 25 -42.83 -19.59 -36.45
C ASP A 25 -43.93 -18.83 -37.22
N GLY A 26 -44.32 -19.40 -38.33
CA GLY A 26 -45.47 -19.00 -39.05
C GLY A 26 -46.78 -19.45 -38.38
N ALA A 27 -47.67 -18.54 -38.09
CA ALA A 27 -49.08 -18.80 -37.88
C ALA A 27 -49.89 -17.87 -38.78
N THR A 28 -50.53 -18.51 -39.78
CA THR A 28 -51.50 -18.00 -40.74
C THR A 28 -52.67 -17.36 -40.07
N THR A 29 -53.08 -16.18 -40.55
CA THR A 29 -54.51 -15.95 -40.93
C THR A 29 -54.58 -14.79 -41.90
N SER A 30 -55.23 -15.07 -43.04
CA SER A 30 -55.67 -14.19 -44.13
C SER A 30 -56.83 -13.29 -43.72
N ALA A 31 -56.75 -12.00 -44.05
CA ALA A 31 -57.96 -11.23 -44.43
C ALA A 31 -57.57 -9.97 -45.24
N THR A 32 -58.02 -9.97 -46.46
CA THR A 32 -57.99 -8.91 -47.47
C THR A 32 -58.87 -7.75 -47.05
N THR A 33 -58.36 -6.52 -47.00
CA THR A 33 -59.19 -5.33 -47.33
C THR A 33 -58.23 -4.20 -47.81
N ALA A 34 -58.56 -3.77 -49.03
CA ALA A 34 -57.99 -2.64 -49.73
C ALA A 34 -58.39 -1.32 -49.01
N GLY A 35 -57.44 -0.60 -48.48
CA GLY A 35 -57.60 0.73 -47.90
C GLY A 35 -56.58 1.68 -48.48
N THR A 36 -56.99 2.70 -49.16
CA THR A 36 -56.29 3.79 -49.83
C THR A 36 -55.19 4.40 -48.95
N ARG A 37 -53.96 4.30 -49.39
CA ARG A 37 -52.78 4.83 -48.73
C ARG A 37 -52.68 6.33 -49.00
N ALA A 38 -52.96 7.16 -48.00
CA ALA A 38 -52.57 8.58 -48.00
C ALA A 38 -51.05 8.73 -48.02
N PRO A 39 -50.47 9.77 -48.62
CA PRO A 39 -49.06 9.90 -48.71
C PRO A 39 -48.44 10.12 -47.28
N VAL A 40 -47.60 9.20 -46.90
CA VAL A 40 -46.77 9.32 -45.69
C VAL A 40 -45.86 10.52 -45.89
N LYS A 41 -46.09 11.61 -45.14
CA LYS A 41 -45.12 12.67 -44.98
C LYS A 41 -43.81 12.04 -44.52
N GLN A 42 -42.79 12.13 -45.35
CA GLN A 42 -41.43 11.84 -44.94
C GLN A 42 -41.14 12.78 -43.77
N VAL A 43 -41.14 12.23 -42.56
CA VAL A 43 -40.53 12.87 -41.39
C VAL A 43 -39.07 12.90 -41.69
N GLU A 44 -38.51 14.07 -42.05
CA GLU A 44 -37.07 14.28 -42.07
C GLU A 44 -36.54 13.74 -40.77
N PRO A 45 -35.44 12.91 -40.80
CA PRO A 45 -34.82 12.47 -39.57
C PRO A 45 -34.38 13.73 -38.82
N ALA A 46 -34.97 13.96 -37.64
CA ALA A 46 -34.57 15.04 -36.76
C ALA A 46 -33.04 15.03 -36.73
N ARG A 47 -32.41 16.14 -37.13
CA ARG A 47 -30.95 16.33 -37.00
C ARG A 47 -30.57 15.80 -35.63
N SER A 48 -29.87 14.68 -35.57
CA SER A 48 -29.39 14.10 -34.34
C SER A 48 -28.55 15.16 -33.66
N GLN A 49 -29.10 15.77 -32.63
CA GLN A 49 -28.32 16.74 -31.84
C GLN A 49 -27.08 16.02 -31.38
N ILE A 50 -25.90 16.50 -31.81
CA ILE A 50 -24.62 15.95 -31.43
C ILE A 50 -24.57 16.00 -29.90
N GLU A 51 -24.62 14.83 -29.23
CA GLU A 51 -24.51 14.77 -27.79
C GLU A 51 -23.05 15.02 -27.39
N THR A 52 -22.79 16.20 -26.92
CA THR A 52 -21.44 16.58 -26.47
C THR A 52 -21.09 15.86 -25.19
N LEU A 53 -19.79 15.64 -24.97
CA LEU A 53 -19.34 15.03 -23.70
C LEU A 53 -19.76 15.87 -22.50
N ARG A 54 -19.86 17.19 -22.63
CA ARG A 54 -20.34 18.11 -21.58
C ARG A 54 -21.76 17.79 -21.12
N SER A 55 -22.69 17.67 -22.06
CA SER A 55 -24.11 17.38 -21.75
C SER A 55 -24.25 16.04 -21.04
N LEU A 56 -23.53 15.03 -21.51
CA LEU A 56 -23.51 13.70 -20.90
C LEU A 56 -22.83 13.68 -19.52
N ALA A 57 -21.74 14.42 -19.35
CA ALA A 57 -21.04 14.53 -18.07
C ALA A 57 -21.90 15.25 -17.01
N GLU A 58 -22.62 16.30 -17.39
CA GLU A 58 -23.56 16.98 -16.49
C GLU A 58 -24.71 16.07 -16.08
N ARG A 59 -25.25 15.28 -17.03
CA ARG A 59 -26.24 14.26 -16.75
C ARG A 59 -25.70 13.16 -15.86
N PHE A 60 -24.48 12.67 -16.10
CA PHE A 60 -23.78 11.70 -15.25
C PHE A 60 -23.62 12.21 -13.81
N ILE A 61 -23.20 13.48 -13.64
CA ILE A 61 -23.09 14.08 -12.33
C ILE A 61 -24.45 14.05 -11.62
N ARG A 62 -25.49 14.56 -12.25
CA ARG A 62 -26.84 14.69 -11.65
C ARG A 62 -27.47 13.34 -11.33
N VAL A 63 -27.40 12.37 -12.25
CA VAL A 63 -28.14 11.10 -12.14
C VAL A 63 -27.36 10.00 -11.43
N HIS A 64 -26.04 10.01 -11.54
CA HIS A 64 -25.21 8.93 -11.00
C HIS A 64 -24.32 9.40 -9.84
N VAL A 65 -23.54 10.47 -10.04
CA VAL A 65 -22.53 10.90 -9.06
C VAL A 65 -23.19 11.41 -7.79
N ASP A 66 -24.15 12.31 -7.92
CA ASP A 66 -24.83 12.98 -6.79
C ASP A 66 -25.78 12.04 -6.05
N VAL A 67 -26.34 11.05 -6.73
CA VAL A 67 -27.30 10.10 -6.15
C VAL A 67 -26.60 8.90 -5.51
N ARG A 68 -25.54 8.37 -6.13
CA ARG A 68 -24.98 7.08 -5.75
C ARG A 68 -23.66 7.15 -5.00
N LEU A 69 -22.92 8.27 -5.12
CA LEU A 69 -21.59 8.38 -4.52
C LEU A 69 -21.63 9.14 -3.20
N LYS A 70 -20.75 8.75 -2.26
CA LYS A 70 -20.56 9.51 -1.02
C LYS A 70 -20.06 10.93 -1.34
N PRO A 71 -20.44 11.96 -0.55
CA PRO A 71 -20.20 13.38 -0.85
C PRO A 71 -18.74 13.69 -1.24
N GLY A 72 -17.75 13.14 -0.52
CA GLY A 72 -16.33 13.39 -0.83
C GLY A 72 -15.86 12.74 -2.14
N THR A 73 -16.48 11.63 -2.57
CA THR A 73 -16.20 11.02 -3.87
C THR A 73 -16.89 11.80 -4.96
N ALA A 74 -18.15 12.19 -4.75
CA ALA A 74 -18.92 12.99 -5.68
C ALA A 74 -18.21 14.31 -5.99
N GLU A 75 -17.70 15.01 -4.96
CA GLU A 75 -16.97 16.25 -5.14
C GLU A 75 -15.71 16.09 -6.00
N ARG A 76 -14.92 15.02 -5.75
CA ARG A 76 -13.73 14.74 -6.56
C ARG A 76 -14.09 14.41 -8.02
N TYR A 77 -15.20 13.70 -8.27
CA TYR A 77 -15.67 13.45 -9.63
C TYR A 77 -16.06 14.76 -10.33
N ARG A 78 -16.78 15.66 -9.64
CA ARG A 78 -17.13 16.98 -10.18
C ARG A 78 -15.89 17.80 -10.52
N GLN A 79 -14.90 17.86 -9.63
CA GLN A 79 -13.64 18.56 -9.85
C GLN A 79 -12.89 17.96 -11.05
N ASN A 80 -12.68 16.64 -11.09
CA ASN A 80 -12.02 15.99 -12.21
C ASN A 80 -12.73 16.29 -13.55
N ILE A 81 -14.05 16.26 -13.57
CA ILE A 81 -14.83 16.50 -14.78
C ILE A 81 -14.73 17.97 -15.20
N ARG A 82 -15.00 18.90 -14.29
CA ARG A 82 -15.09 20.34 -14.61
C ARG A 82 -13.75 20.97 -14.88
N ASP A 83 -12.75 20.64 -14.07
CA ASP A 83 -11.49 21.37 -14.04
C ASP A 83 -10.41 20.72 -14.92
N VAL A 84 -10.56 19.43 -15.26
CA VAL A 84 -9.54 18.68 -16.00
C VAL A 84 -10.07 18.08 -17.29
N ILE A 85 -11.19 17.29 -17.23
CA ILE A 85 -11.63 16.50 -18.38
C ILE A 85 -12.30 17.38 -19.44
N LEU A 86 -13.32 18.15 -19.05
CA LEU A 86 -14.08 18.96 -20.02
C LEU A 86 -13.24 20.09 -20.69
N PRO A 87 -12.30 20.77 -19.97
CA PRO A 87 -11.49 21.82 -20.58
C PRO A 87 -10.33 21.30 -21.43
N TYR A 88 -10.01 19.99 -21.38
CA TYR A 88 -8.83 19.46 -22.07
C TYR A 88 -8.91 19.66 -23.57
N LYS A 89 -7.82 20.16 -24.16
CA LYS A 89 -7.57 20.27 -25.59
C LYS A 89 -6.37 19.40 -25.94
N GLU A 90 -6.44 18.68 -27.04
CA GLU A 90 -5.30 17.90 -27.53
C GLU A 90 -4.18 18.84 -27.99
N ILE A 91 -2.98 18.61 -27.47
CA ILE A 91 -1.76 19.30 -27.92
C ILE A 91 -1.22 18.51 -29.11
N GLU A 92 -1.07 19.12 -30.27
CA GLU A 92 -0.37 18.49 -31.39
C GLU A 92 1.12 18.40 -31.06
N ASP A 93 1.62 17.18 -30.95
CA ASP A 93 3.06 16.91 -31.08
C ASP A 93 3.45 17.20 -32.54
N LYS A 94 3.93 18.39 -32.82
CA LYS A 94 4.66 18.58 -34.07
C LYS A 94 5.93 17.75 -34.00
N PRO A 95 6.24 16.95 -35.06
CA PRO A 95 7.53 16.28 -35.12
C PRO A 95 8.61 17.33 -35.02
N THR A 96 9.47 17.22 -34.03
CA THR A 96 10.62 18.08 -33.78
C THR A 96 11.64 17.96 -34.89
N VAL A 97 11.60 18.90 -35.81
CA VAL A 97 12.79 19.37 -36.52
C VAL A 97 12.85 20.86 -36.19
N ASP A 98 13.90 21.23 -35.47
CA ASP A 98 14.22 22.58 -34.99
C ASP A 98 13.58 23.03 -33.66
N ASN A 99 14.50 23.14 -32.75
CA ASN A 99 14.43 23.43 -31.33
C ASN A 99 14.15 24.94 -31.09
N GLU A 100 12.89 25.41 -31.14
CA GLU A 100 12.59 26.79 -30.63
C GLU A 100 11.10 27.14 -30.44
N THR A 101 10.15 26.23 -30.68
CA THR A 101 8.73 26.53 -30.36
C THR A 101 8.09 25.38 -29.65
N ALA A 102 8.09 25.43 -28.30
CA ALA A 102 7.15 24.67 -27.50
C ALA A 102 5.74 24.96 -28.06
N GLY A 103 5.03 23.88 -28.48
CA GLY A 103 3.73 24.02 -29.14
C GLY A 103 2.74 24.81 -28.29
N LYS A 104 2.39 26.02 -28.72
CA LYS A 104 1.27 26.77 -28.18
C LYS A 104 0.01 25.96 -28.44
N PRO A 105 -0.94 25.86 -27.48
CA PRO A 105 -2.26 25.27 -27.73
C PRO A 105 -2.86 26.02 -28.93
N THR A 106 -3.25 25.28 -29.96
CA THR A 106 -4.00 25.86 -31.08
C THR A 106 -5.35 26.34 -30.56
N GLU A 107 -5.60 27.65 -30.60
CA GLU A 107 -6.82 28.28 -30.03
C GLU A 107 -8.10 27.77 -30.66
N ASP A 108 -8.06 27.14 -31.83
CA ASP A 108 -9.24 26.70 -32.60
C ASP A 108 -9.72 25.26 -32.37
N LYS A 109 -9.00 24.42 -31.63
CA LYS A 109 -9.50 23.05 -31.39
C LYS A 109 -10.55 23.02 -30.28
N PRO A 110 -11.71 22.33 -30.52
CA PRO A 110 -12.74 22.19 -29.48
C PRO A 110 -12.23 21.35 -28.31
N THR A 111 -12.65 21.73 -27.11
CA THR A 111 -12.35 20.98 -25.87
C THR A 111 -13.07 19.62 -25.89
N PHE A 112 -12.63 18.68 -25.04
CA PHE A 112 -13.35 17.42 -24.86
C PHE A 112 -14.83 17.64 -24.54
N GLY A 113 -15.14 18.68 -23.77
CA GLY A 113 -16.52 19.02 -23.42
C GLY A 113 -17.40 19.39 -24.60
N GLU A 114 -16.85 19.96 -25.65
CA GLU A 114 -17.58 20.45 -26.84
C GLU A 114 -17.72 19.40 -27.94
N ARG A 115 -16.95 18.31 -27.84
CA ARG A 115 -16.92 17.25 -28.85
C ARG A 115 -17.98 16.18 -28.60
N ASP A 116 -18.37 15.49 -29.68
CA ASP A 116 -19.09 14.23 -29.57
C ASP A 116 -18.24 13.23 -28.80
N PHE A 117 -18.80 12.61 -27.76
CA PHE A 117 -18.09 11.64 -26.95
C PHE A 117 -17.55 10.44 -27.75
N ARG A 118 -18.20 10.09 -28.87
CA ARG A 118 -17.75 9.01 -29.77
C ARG A 118 -16.46 9.34 -30.49
N SER A 119 -16.17 10.63 -30.68
CA SER A 119 -14.95 11.10 -31.36
C SER A 119 -13.71 11.03 -30.50
N ILE A 120 -13.84 10.87 -29.17
CA ILE A 120 -12.73 10.88 -28.23
C ILE A 120 -12.00 9.53 -28.28
N LYS A 121 -10.73 9.57 -28.67
CA LYS A 121 -9.90 8.39 -28.86
C LYS A 121 -9.09 8.04 -27.59
N ARG A 122 -8.66 6.78 -27.52
CA ARG A 122 -7.79 6.29 -26.46
C ARG A 122 -6.45 7.04 -26.39
N SER A 123 -5.88 7.40 -27.56
CA SER A 123 -4.61 8.16 -27.63
C SER A 123 -4.71 9.52 -26.94
N GLU A 124 -5.85 10.21 -27.10
CA GLU A 124 -6.10 11.52 -26.50
C GLU A 124 -6.27 11.42 -24.97
N ILE A 125 -6.95 10.38 -24.47
CA ILE A 125 -7.04 10.12 -23.03
C ILE A 125 -5.68 9.74 -22.43
N ASN A 126 -4.87 8.99 -23.17
CA ASN A 126 -3.52 8.67 -22.76
C ASN A 126 -2.63 9.93 -22.70
N ALA A 127 -2.74 10.83 -23.67
CA ALA A 127 -2.06 12.12 -23.68
C ALA A 127 -2.49 13.00 -22.49
N LEU A 128 -3.79 13.11 -22.21
CA LEU A 128 -4.29 13.77 -21.00
C LEU A 128 -3.71 13.14 -19.72
N HIS A 129 -3.69 11.80 -19.63
CA HIS A 129 -3.13 11.12 -18.47
C HIS A 129 -1.63 11.40 -18.33
N ALA A 130 -0.88 11.37 -19.42
CA ALA A 130 0.56 11.66 -19.47
C ALA A 130 0.87 13.12 -19.10
N SER A 131 0.05 14.09 -19.52
CA SER A 131 0.24 15.51 -19.16
C SER A 131 0.15 15.78 -17.65
N LEU A 132 -0.48 14.88 -16.89
CA LEU A 132 -0.60 14.95 -15.44
C LEU A 132 0.48 14.12 -14.70
N SER A 133 1.55 13.72 -15.37
CA SER A 133 2.58 12.79 -14.84
C SER A 133 3.27 13.28 -13.56
N GLU A 134 3.39 14.57 -13.36
CA GLU A 134 3.94 15.13 -12.11
C GLU A 134 3.07 14.82 -10.89
N THR A 135 1.76 14.73 -11.09
CA THR A 135 0.80 14.42 -10.02
C THR A 135 0.16 13.05 -10.23
N LYS A 136 0.97 11.99 -10.25
CA LYS A 136 0.60 10.61 -10.58
C LYS A 136 -0.71 10.12 -9.94
N ALA A 137 -0.94 10.46 -8.68
CA ALA A 137 -2.16 10.06 -7.96
C ALA A 137 -3.41 10.79 -8.49
N ALA A 138 -3.29 12.07 -8.83
CA ALA A 138 -4.36 12.85 -9.45
C ALA A 138 -4.62 12.35 -10.88
N ALA A 139 -3.58 12.12 -11.68
CA ALA A 139 -3.67 11.53 -13.02
C ALA A 139 -4.47 10.22 -13.00
N ASN A 140 -4.11 9.29 -12.11
CA ASN A 140 -4.82 8.02 -11.93
C ASN A 140 -6.29 8.21 -11.48
N SER A 141 -6.58 9.26 -10.70
CA SER A 141 -7.94 9.62 -10.29
C SER A 141 -8.76 10.14 -11.46
N VAL A 142 -8.18 10.99 -12.31
CA VAL A 142 -8.80 11.51 -13.54
C VAL A 142 -9.11 10.37 -14.50
N LEU A 143 -8.13 9.51 -14.78
CA LEU A 143 -8.33 8.32 -15.63
C LEU A 143 -9.45 7.42 -15.11
N GLY A 144 -9.53 7.20 -13.79
CA GLY A 144 -10.64 6.45 -13.18
C GLY A 144 -12.00 7.13 -13.33
N THR A 145 -12.05 8.47 -13.29
CA THR A 145 -13.27 9.26 -13.51
C THR A 145 -13.72 9.16 -14.96
N ILE A 146 -12.80 9.29 -15.94
CA ILE A 146 -13.08 9.12 -17.37
C ILE A 146 -13.64 7.73 -17.64
N SER A 147 -12.97 6.70 -17.13
CA SER A 147 -13.41 5.30 -17.29
C SER A 147 -14.83 5.08 -16.76
N SER A 148 -15.15 5.65 -15.60
CA SER A 148 -16.49 5.56 -15.01
C SER A 148 -17.53 6.32 -15.82
N LEU A 149 -17.20 7.52 -16.32
CA LEU A 149 -18.07 8.34 -17.16
C LEU A 149 -18.44 7.62 -18.45
N PHE A 150 -17.45 7.11 -19.20
CA PHE A 150 -17.71 6.40 -20.45
C PHE A 150 -18.46 5.07 -20.22
N THR A 151 -18.13 4.35 -19.15
CA THR A 151 -18.87 3.13 -18.79
C THR A 151 -20.33 3.44 -18.49
N TRP A 152 -20.61 4.58 -17.82
CA TRP A 152 -21.95 5.01 -17.53
C TRP A 152 -22.68 5.46 -18.81
N ILE A 153 -22.03 6.25 -19.68
CA ILE A 153 -22.59 6.70 -20.97
C ILE A 153 -23.02 5.48 -21.81
N TYR A 154 -22.16 4.48 -21.94
CA TYR A 154 -22.46 3.30 -22.75
C TYR A 154 -23.62 2.50 -22.18
N LYS A 155 -23.76 2.40 -20.88
CA LYS A 155 -24.92 1.78 -20.23
C LYS A 155 -26.20 2.62 -20.38
N ASP A 156 -26.12 3.93 -20.21
CA ASP A 156 -27.25 4.85 -20.29
C ASP A 156 -27.78 4.97 -21.74
N ARG A 157 -26.91 4.75 -22.72
CA ARG A 157 -27.25 4.80 -24.15
C ARG A 157 -27.38 3.42 -24.81
N GLU A 158 -27.28 2.35 -24.04
CA GLU A 158 -27.34 0.93 -24.50
C GLU A 158 -26.35 0.63 -25.65
N ILE A 159 -25.16 1.27 -25.60
CA ILE A 159 -24.12 1.12 -26.61
C ILE A 159 -23.30 -0.12 -26.28
N VAL A 160 -23.33 -1.13 -27.15
CA VAL A 160 -22.63 -2.40 -26.99
C VAL A 160 -21.35 -2.50 -27.85
N ASP A 161 -21.31 -1.80 -28.96
CA ASP A 161 -20.26 -1.95 -29.99
C ASP A 161 -19.04 -1.06 -29.78
N LEU A 162 -19.10 -0.11 -28.83
CA LEU A 162 -17.98 0.79 -28.53
C LEU A 162 -17.21 0.36 -27.30
N ARG A 163 -15.90 0.22 -27.44
CA ARG A 163 -15.01 -0.01 -26.32
C ARG A 163 -14.73 1.30 -25.59
N ASN A 164 -14.80 1.26 -24.24
CA ASN A 164 -14.45 2.41 -23.42
C ASN A 164 -13.04 2.92 -23.75
N PRO A 165 -12.87 4.17 -24.18
CA PRO A 165 -11.56 4.69 -24.62
C PRO A 165 -10.52 4.80 -23.50
N ALA A 166 -10.93 4.76 -22.23
CA ALA A 166 -10.00 4.68 -21.09
C ALA A 166 -9.53 3.25 -20.78
N PHE A 167 -10.07 2.23 -21.50
CA PHE A 167 -9.71 0.84 -21.26
C PHE A 167 -8.27 0.54 -21.69
N GLY A 168 -7.51 -0.16 -20.84
CA GLY A 168 -6.15 -0.60 -21.14
C GLY A 168 -5.11 0.54 -21.18
N ILE A 169 -5.39 1.69 -20.55
CA ILE A 169 -4.38 2.70 -20.25
C ILE A 169 -3.76 2.35 -18.89
N ASP A 170 -2.44 2.20 -18.86
CA ASP A 170 -1.70 1.86 -17.66
C ASP A 170 -1.69 3.02 -16.67
N ARG A 171 -1.91 2.69 -15.40
CA ARG A 171 -1.85 3.66 -14.32
C ARG A 171 -0.41 3.91 -13.90
N PHE A 172 -0.09 5.13 -13.56
CA PHE A 172 1.20 5.42 -12.94
C PHE A 172 1.41 4.61 -11.65
N PRO A 173 2.58 4.00 -11.48
CA PRO A 173 2.92 3.31 -10.24
C PRO A 173 2.98 4.32 -9.08
N LEU A 174 2.29 4.00 -7.98
CA LEU A 174 2.31 4.81 -6.77
C LEU A 174 3.15 4.10 -5.71
N LYS A 175 4.16 4.78 -5.18
CA LYS A 175 4.93 4.27 -4.06
C LYS A 175 4.02 4.12 -2.84
N LYS A 176 3.98 2.94 -2.24
CA LYS A 176 3.34 2.73 -0.94
C LYS A 176 4.11 3.53 0.10
N ARG A 177 3.39 4.28 0.93
CA ARG A 177 4.01 5.00 2.05
C ARG A 177 4.01 4.11 3.27
N GLU A 178 5.16 4.01 3.90
CA GLU A 178 5.41 3.26 5.13
C GLU A 178 6.02 4.25 6.14
N ARG A 179 5.19 5.16 6.64
CA ARG A 179 5.59 6.22 7.57
C ARG A 179 4.82 6.08 8.88
N PHE A 180 5.55 5.95 9.95
CA PHE A 180 5.06 5.98 11.34
C PHE A 180 5.96 6.89 12.18
N LEU A 181 5.43 7.41 13.29
CA LEU A 181 6.14 8.33 14.16
C LEU A 181 7.05 7.55 15.11
N THR A 182 8.29 8.04 15.26
CA THR A 182 9.18 7.56 16.31
C THR A 182 8.76 8.13 17.68
N PRO A 183 9.24 7.57 18.81
CA PRO A 183 8.99 8.13 20.14
C PRO A 183 9.41 9.59 20.26
N GLU A 184 10.57 9.95 19.70
CA GLU A 184 11.13 11.32 19.73
C GLU A 184 10.26 12.28 18.91
N GLU A 185 9.75 11.83 17.76
CA GLU A 185 8.84 12.63 16.96
C GLU A 185 7.52 12.89 17.68
N ARG A 186 6.99 11.89 18.41
CA ARG A 186 5.79 12.07 19.25
C ARG A 186 6.00 13.07 20.35
N GLN A 187 7.19 13.05 21.01
CA GLN A 187 7.53 14.05 22.03
C GLN A 187 7.56 15.46 21.43
N ARG A 188 8.16 15.64 20.24
CA ARG A 188 8.15 16.95 19.56
C ARG A 188 6.75 17.41 19.19
N VAL A 189 5.90 16.51 18.68
CA VAL A 189 4.48 16.80 18.40
C VAL A 189 3.76 17.24 19.66
N GLN A 190 3.96 16.53 20.78
CA GLN A 190 3.33 16.87 22.06
C GLN A 190 3.78 18.25 22.55
N ALA A 191 5.08 18.55 22.50
CA ALA A 191 5.59 19.87 22.89
C ALA A 191 4.97 21.02 22.07
N VAL A 192 4.79 20.82 20.75
CA VAL A 192 4.12 21.81 19.89
C VAL A 192 2.63 21.96 20.24
N ILE A 193 1.95 20.86 20.57
CA ILE A 193 0.55 20.86 20.99
C ILE A 193 0.42 21.64 22.30
N ASP A 194 1.25 21.37 23.28
CA ASP A 194 1.22 22.03 24.60
C ASP A 194 1.50 23.54 24.49
N ALA A 195 2.44 23.91 23.62
CA ALA A 195 2.69 25.32 23.30
C ALA A 195 1.49 25.96 22.59
N GLY A 196 0.88 25.29 21.62
CA GLY A 196 -0.27 25.79 20.86
C GLY A 196 -1.52 26.00 21.69
N LEU A 197 -1.74 25.21 22.74
CA LEU A 197 -2.84 25.38 23.69
C LEU A 197 -2.69 26.63 24.56
N LYS A 198 -1.47 27.09 24.82
CA LYS A 198 -1.18 28.31 25.61
C LYS A 198 -1.32 29.58 24.79
N ILE A 199 -1.36 29.50 23.47
CA ILE A 199 -1.50 30.66 22.59
C ILE A 199 -2.95 31.16 22.60
N PRO A 200 -3.20 32.46 22.77
CA PRO A 200 -4.56 33.02 22.76
C PRO A 200 -5.30 32.76 21.44
N ALA A 201 -6.61 32.59 21.51
CA ALA A 201 -7.46 32.39 20.34
C ALA A 201 -7.29 33.54 19.32
N GLY A 202 -7.25 33.19 18.03
CA GLY A 202 -7.03 34.13 16.93
C GLY A 202 -5.57 34.45 16.62
N ARG A 203 -4.63 34.04 17.45
CA ARG A 203 -3.18 34.17 17.15
C ARG A 203 -2.65 33.01 16.36
N LYS A 204 -1.61 33.27 15.54
CA LYS A 204 -0.91 32.22 14.76
C LYS A 204 -0.33 31.16 15.70
N GLY A 205 -0.58 29.90 15.40
CA GLY A 205 -0.12 28.78 16.24
C GLY A 205 -1.13 28.32 17.29
N HIS A 206 -2.23 29.06 17.53
CA HIS A 206 -3.28 28.61 18.45
C HIS A 206 -3.89 27.27 18.04
N LEU A 207 -4.05 26.40 19.01
CA LEU A 207 -4.75 25.13 18.86
C LEU A 207 -6.00 25.11 19.74
N HIS A 208 -7.14 24.89 19.10
CA HIS A 208 -8.39 24.68 19.84
C HIS A 208 -8.38 23.31 20.49
N ILE A 209 -8.81 23.21 21.76
CA ILE A 209 -8.73 22.00 22.57
C ILE A 209 -9.42 20.79 21.90
N ALA A 210 -10.57 20.97 21.24
CA ALA A 210 -11.25 19.89 20.53
C ALA A 210 -10.43 19.34 19.35
N THR A 211 -9.52 20.13 18.78
CA THR A 211 -8.57 19.65 17.75
C THR A 211 -7.50 18.77 18.36
N VAL A 212 -7.04 19.11 19.55
CA VAL A 212 -6.07 18.29 20.29
C VAL A 212 -6.72 16.96 20.68
N TRP A 213 -7.92 16.99 21.26
CA TRP A 213 -8.68 15.75 21.54
C TRP A 213 -8.89 14.87 20.31
N ALA A 214 -9.06 15.50 19.12
CA ALA A 214 -9.15 14.75 17.89
C ALA A 214 -7.83 14.04 17.54
N PHE A 215 -6.69 14.69 17.75
CA PHE A 215 -5.37 14.08 17.52
C PHE A 215 -5.12 12.92 18.49
N ASP A 216 -5.45 13.12 19.77
CA ASP A 216 -5.30 12.08 20.79
C ASP A 216 -6.20 10.87 20.49
N LEU A 217 -7.48 11.08 20.16
CA LEU A 217 -8.38 10.00 19.80
C LEU A 217 -7.91 9.26 18.54
N LEU A 218 -7.37 9.98 17.54
CA LEU A 218 -6.81 9.34 16.34
C LEU A 218 -5.57 8.50 16.66
N ALA A 219 -4.68 9.01 17.50
CA ALA A 219 -3.46 8.31 17.91
C ALA A 219 -3.77 7.07 18.76
N LEU A 220 -4.70 7.20 19.73
CA LEU A 220 -5.05 6.13 20.68
C LEU A 220 -5.99 5.05 20.10
N THR A 221 -6.69 5.34 19.00
CA THR A 221 -7.66 4.39 18.42
C THR A 221 -7.26 3.86 17.05
N GLY A 222 -6.32 4.51 16.37
CA GLY A 222 -5.98 4.21 14.98
C GLY A 222 -7.16 4.40 14.01
N ARG A 223 -8.20 5.18 14.37
CA ARG A 223 -9.39 5.35 13.54
C ARG A 223 -9.14 6.27 12.35
N ARG A 224 -10.03 6.19 11.35
CA ARG A 224 -10.00 7.16 10.25
C ARG A 224 -10.46 8.53 10.75
N ARG A 225 -9.88 9.58 10.18
CA ARG A 225 -10.18 10.97 10.56
C ARG A 225 -11.68 11.24 10.67
N ASN A 226 -12.46 10.85 9.67
CA ASN A 226 -13.90 11.13 9.67
C ASN A 226 -14.67 10.31 10.70
N GLU A 227 -14.20 9.13 11.08
CA GLU A 227 -14.79 8.31 12.14
C GLU A 227 -14.69 9.03 13.49
N ILE A 228 -13.59 9.73 13.75
CA ILE A 228 -13.38 10.51 14.97
C ILE A 228 -14.08 11.90 14.91
N VAL A 229 -13.92 12.63 13.80
CA VAL A 229 -14.52 13.97 13.67
C VAL A 229 -16.06 13.93 13.66
N LEU A 230 -16.65 12.83 13.22
CA LEU A 230 -18.08 12.60 13.19
C LEU A 230 -18.60 11.83 14.41
N LEU A 231 -17.74 11.50 15.37
CA LEU A 231 -18.12 10.76 16.56
C LEU A 231 -19.14 11.54 17.38
N LYS A 232 -20.21 10.86 17.77
CA LYS A 232 -21.28 11.40 18.62
C LYS A 232 -21.34 10.62 19.93
N TRP A 233 -21.89 11.25 20.95
CA TRP A 233 -22.04 10.65 22.26
C TRP A 233 -22.94 9.41 22.23
N GLU A 234 -23.95 9.37 21.38
CA GLU A 234 -24.85 8.23 21.19
C GLU A 234 -24.13 7.00 20.64
N MET A 235 -22.94 7.18 20.07
CA MET A 235 -22.11 6.08 19.54
C MET A 235 -21.16 5.49 20.59
N VAL A 236 -21.08 6.09 21.79
CA VAL A 236 -20.18 5.63 22.86
C VAL A 236 -20.93 4.72 23.79
N ASN A 237 -20.57 3.45 23.80
CA ASN A 237 -21.08 2.49 24.78
C ASN A 237 -20.12 2.42 25.97
N TRP A 238 -20.51 3.10 27.06
CA TRP A 238 -19.71 3.20 28.27
C TRP A 238 -19.61 1.87 29.02
N GLN A 239 -20.69 1.09 29.02
CA GLN A 239 -20.78 -0.17 29.78
C GLN A 239 -19.89 -1.27 29.18
N HIS A 240 -19.87 -1.37 27.86
CA HIS A 240 -19.16 -2.44 27.15
C HIS A 240 -17.89 -1.96 26.46
N ALA A 241 -17.47 -0.73 26.70
CA ALA A 241 -16.23 -0.15 26.19
C ALA A 241 -16.07 -0.26 24.67
N PHE A 242 -17.10 0.09 23.88
CA PHE A 242 -17.00 0.14 22.44
C PHE A 242 -17.60 1.41 21.82
N LEU A 243 -17.15 1.73 20.61
CA LEU A 243 -17.75 2.74 19.74
C LEU A 243 -18.59 2.04 18.67
N ASP A 244 -19.86 2.44 18.54
CA ASP A 244 -20.73 1.98 17.46
C ASP A 244 -20.78 3.00 16.34
N LEU A 245 -20.05 2.74 15.26
CA LEU A 245 -19.89 3.63 14.11
C LEU A 245 -20.83 3.18 12.98
N PRO A 246 -22.00 3.81 12.80
CA PRO A 246 -23.04 3.32 11.90
C PRO A 246 -22.69 3.46 10.41
N ASP A 247 -21.92 4.49 10.03
CA ASP A 247 -21.56 4.76 8.63
C ASP A 247 -20.05 4.91 8.45
N THR A 248 -19.32 3.81 8.44
CA THR A 248 -17.92 3.81 8.03
C THR A 248 -17.79 3.58 6.51
N LYS A 249 -16.58 3.77 5.97
CA LYS A 249 -16.27 3.38 4.57
C LYS A 249 -16.59 1.90 4.28
N GLY A 250 -16.64 1.10 5.34
CA GLY A 250 -16.91 -0.35 5.29
C GLY A 250 -18.33 -0.75 5.73
N GLY A 251 -19.22 0.16 6.09
CA GLY A 251 -20.51 -0.07 6.73
C GLY A 251 -20.46 0.10 8.25
N GLN A 252 -21.47 -0.40 8.99
CA GLN A 252 -21.51 -0.35 10.45
C GLN A 252 -20.30 -1.09 11.05
N LEU A 253 -19.72 -0.54 12.11
CA LEU A 253 -18.53 -1.10 12.74
C LEU A 253 -18.58 -0.84 14.25
N LYS A 254 -18.54 -1.91 15.03
CA LYS A 254 -18.37 -1.87 16.50
C LYS A 254 -16.90 -2.09 16.82
N ILE A 255 -16.32 -1.19 17.62
CA ILE A 255 -14.90 -1.18 17.91
C ILE A 255 -14.69 -1.12 19.41
N GLN A 256 -14.00 -2.11 19.95
CA GLN A 256 -13.53 -2.09 21.33
C GLN A 256 -12.53 -0.96 21.54
N VAL A 257 -12.62 -0.28 22.66
CA VAL A 257 -11.70 0.80 23.01
C VAL A 257 -11.05 0.52 24.37
N SER A 258 -9.81 1.00 24.51
CA SER A 258 -9.04 0.81 25.74
C SER A 258 -9.58 1.69 26.88
N LYS A 259 -9.21 1.32 28.12
CA LYS A 259 -9.49 2.15 29.31
C LYS A 259 -8.97 3.61 29.17
N HIS A 260 -7.86 3.82 28.46
CA HIS A 260 -7.31 5.15 28.23
C HIS A 260 -8.21 5.98 27.29
N VAL A 261 -8.76 5.35 26.24
CA VAL A 261 -9.71 6.01 25.35
C VAL A 261 -11.00 6.35 26.08
N LEU A 262 -11.52 5.44 26.91
CA LEU A 262 -12.69 5.73 27.75
C LEU A 262 -12.41 6.86 28.75
N GLY A 263 -11.24 6.86 29.38
CA GLY A 263 -10.82 7.94 30.28
C GLY A 263 -10.77 9.30 29.58
N LEU A 264 -10.20 9.35 28.37
CA LEU A 264 -10.19 10.55 27.55
C LEU A 264 -11.61 11.00 27.15
N LEU A 265 -12.44 10.07 26.69
CA LEU A 265 -13.84 10.37 26.36
C LEU A 265 -14.62 10.88 27.59
N LYS A 266 -14.43 10.30 28.79
CA LYS A 266 -15.03 10.77 30.02
C LYS A 266 -14.56 12.19 30.35
N TYR A 267 -13.26 12.44 30.28
CA TYR A 267 -12.70 13.77 30.46
C TYR A 267 -13.33 14.81 29.51
N ILE A 268 -13.43 14.47 28.20
CA ILE A 268 -14.08 15.36 27.22
C ILE A 268 -15.56 15.57 27.56
N HIS A 269 -16.26 14.52 27.99
CA HIS A 269 -17.65 14.59 28.38
C HIS A 269 -17.87 15.56 29.54
N ASP A 270 -17.05 15.45 30.59
CA ASP A 270 -17.08 16.32 31.75
C ASP A 270 -16.76 17.79 31.38
N GLN A 271 -15.72 18.01 30.54
CA GLN A 271 -15.33 19.34 30.08
C GLN A 271 -16.36 20.00 29.15
N THR A 272 -17.27 19.24 28.56
CA THR A 272 -18.30 19.74 27.63
C THR A 272 -19.69 19.83 28.26
N GLY A 273 -19.80 19.66 29.57
CA GLY A 273 -21.04 19.78 30.31
C GLY A 273 -21.96 18.56 30.28
N ASN A 274 -21.35 17.35 30.15
CA ASN A 274 -22.03 16.07 30.20
C ASN A 274 -23.22 15.91 29.22
N PRO A 275 -23.00 16.19 27.91
CA PRO A 275 -24.07 16.14 26.93
C PRO A 275 -24.49 14.69 26.65
N ARG A 276 -25.79 14.43 26.66
CA ARG A 276 -26.32 13.09 26.34
C ARG A 276 -26.24 12.77 24.84
N THR A 277 -26.25 13.80 23.98
CA THR A 277 -26.34 13.65 22.54
C THR A 277 -25.44 14.65 21.80
N GLY A 278 -25.20 14.39 20.52
CA GLY A 278 -24.48 15.27 19.63
C GLY A 278 -22.99 14.97 19.51
N TYR A 279 -22.25 15.81 18.80
CA TYR A 279 -20.84 15.56 18.50
C TYR A 279 -19.95 15.63 19.74
N VAL A 280 -19.05 14.64 19.86
CA VAL A 280 -18.01 14.61 20.92
C VAL A 280 -17.07 15.80 20.76
N LEU A 281 -16.65 16.10 19.52
CA LEU A 281 -15.70 17.14 19.20
C LEU A 281 -16.44 18.38 18.68
N ARG A 282 -16.55 19.40 19.51
CA ARG A 282 -17.22 20.64 19.18
C ARG A 282 -16.20 21.78 19.02
N GLY A 283 -16.36 22.55 17.96
CA GLY A 283 -15.59 23.78 17.73
C GLY A 283 -16.07 24.96 18.58
N PRO A 284 -15.44 26.13 18.45
CA PRO A 284 -15.71 27.34 19.30
C PRO A 284 -17.17 27.79 19.32
N LYS A 285 -17.93 27.49 18.26
CA LYS A 285 -19.36 27.86 18.16
C LYS A 285 -20.31 26.73 18.59
N GLY A 286 -19.83 25.71 19.31
CA GLY A 286 -20.62 24.55 19.73
C GLY A 286 -21.00 23.60 18.59
N THR A 287 -20.66 23.92 17.34
CA THR A 287 -20.89 23.08 16.17
C THR A 287 -19.74 22.07 15.99
N ARG A 288 -19.97 21.06 15.17
CA ARG A 288 -18.93 20.09 14.79
C ARG A 288 -17.67 20.78 14.25
N ILE A 289 -16.47 20.28 14.63
CA ILE A 289 -15.24 20.71 13.97
C ILE A 289 -15.26 20.29 12.49
N LYS A 290 -15.01 21.24 11.58
CA LYS A 290 -15.11 20.98 10.14
C LYS A 290 -13.89 20.25 9.60
N SER A 291 -12.69 20.68 9.98
CA SER A 291 -11.43 20.09 9.51
C SER A 291 -10.32 20.32 10.55
N ILE A 292 -9.54 19.27 10.74
CA ILE A 292 -8.34 19.29 11.59
C ILE A 292 -7.04 19.22 10.76
N ASN A 293 -7.15 19.15 9.42
CA ASN A 293 -5.99 18.97 8.54
C ASN A 293 -5.02 20.15 8.62
N ARG A 294 -5.56 21.40 8.54
CA ARG A 294 -4.71 22.59 8.60
C ARG A 294 -3.99 22.72 9.93
N SER A 295 -4.67 22.39 11.01
CA SER A 295 -4.03 22.38 12.34
C SER A 295 -2.92 21.33 12.39
N TRP A 296 -3.14 20.14 11.83
CA TRP A 296 -2.10 19.11 11.73
C TRP A 296 -0.91 19.55 10.87
N GLU A 297 -1.18 20.20 9.73
CA GLU A 297 -0.13 20.75 8.86
C GLU A 297 0.77 21.75 9.60
N ASN A 298 0.17 22.61 10.43
CA ASN A 298 0.90 23.55 11.27
C ASN A 298 1.70 22.82 12.36
N VAL A 299 1.10 21.86 13.05
CA VAL A 299 1.77 21.07 14.12
C VAL A 299 2.95 20.26 13.55
N ARG A 300 2.76 19.52 12.47
CA ARG A 300 3.83 18.71 11.87
C ARG A 300 4.98 19.57 11.36
N ALA A 301 4.69 20.75 10.78
CA ALA A 301 5.71 21.68 10.33
C ALA A 301 6.52 22.21 11.51
N ALA A 302 5.86 22.63 12.59
CA ALA A 302 6.52 23.13 13.80
C ALA A 302 7.30 22.04 14.55
N ALA A 303 6.85 20.78 14.49
CA ALA A 303 7.53 19.62 15.06
C ALA A 303 8.69 19.08 14.20
N GLY A 304 8.97 19.68 13.03
CA GLY A 304 10.02 19.25 12.12
C GLY A 304 9.76 17.91 11.41
N ILE A 305 8.48 17.58 11.17
CA ILE A 305 8.04 16.35 10.49
C ILE A 305 7.04 16.64 9.36
N PRO A 306 7.38 17.53 8.41
CA PRO A 306 6.44 18.02 7.38
C PRO A 306 5.91 16.91 6.46
N ASP A 307 6.58 15.78 6.40
CA ASP A 307 6.21 14.60 5.62
C ASP A 307 5.10 13.76 6.26
N VAL A 308 4.86 13.88 7.58
CA VAL A 308 3.87 13.07 8.31
C VAL A 308 2.46 13.60 8.07
N ARG A 309 1.59 12.74 7.55
CA ARG A 309 0.16 13.04 7.34
C ARG A 309 -0.66 12.65 8.55
N LEU A 310 -1.83 13.26 8.71
CA LEU A 310 -2.76 12.88 9.76
C LEU A 310 -3.14 11.38 9.74
N HIS A 311 -3.18 10.76 8.55
CA HIS A 311 -3.45 9.33 8.41
C HIS A 311 -2.29 8.44 8.88
N ASP A 312 -1.09 8.98 8.97
CA ASP A 312 0.09 8.23 9.43
C ASP A 312 0.06 7.99 10.95
N LEU A 313 -0.80 8.73 11.71
CA LEU A 313 -1.14 8.38 13.11
C LEU A 313 -1.75 6.97 13.20
N ARG A 314 -2.60 6.61 12.24
CA ARG A 314 -3.16 5.26 12.15
C ARG A 314 -2.11 4.22 11.78
N HIS A 315 -1.16 4.57 10.92
CA HIS A 315 -0.02 3.70 10.62
C HIS A 315 0.88 3.50 11.84
N SER A 316 1.09 4.56 12.62
CA SER A 316 1.84 4.50 13.89
C SER A 316 1.14 3.59 14.91
N PHE A 317 -0.18 3.73 15.09
CA PHE A 317 -0.95 2.85 15.97
C PHE A 317 -0.81 1.36 15.56
N ALA A 318 -0.90 1.07 14.25
CA ALA A 318 -0.74 -0.30 13.76
C ALA A 318 0.67 -0.85 14.01
N SER A 319 1.69 -0.01 13.78
CA SER A 319 3.09 -0.37 14.03
C SER A 319 3.35 -0.64 15.51
N ASP A 320 2.85 0.23 16.39
CA ASP A 320 2.99 0.05 17.84
C ASP A 320 2.32 -1.24 18.33
N ALA A 321 1.10 -1.51 17.85
CA ALA A 321 0.37 -2.72 18.21
C ALA A 321 1.17 -3.99 17.80
N LEU A 322 1.75 -3.99 16.60
CA LEU A 322 2.58 -5.10 16.13
C LEU A 322 3.88 -5.23 16.93
N MET A 323 4.54 -4.11 17.25
CA MET A 323 5.74 -4.11 18.07
C MET A 323 5.46 -4.59 19.51
N CYS A 324 4.22 -4.44 19.99
CA CYS A 324 3.76 -5.02 21.26
C CYS A 324 3.33 -6.50 21.15
N GLY A 325 3.58 -7.17 20.02
CA GLY A 325 3.28 -8.59 19.85
C GLY A 325 1.82 -8.90 19.46
N VAL A 326 1.00 -7.89 19.15
CA VAL A 326 -0.39 -8.13 18.75
C VAL A 326 -0.42 -8.79 17.36
N PRO A 327 -1.09 -9.96 17.20
CA PRO A 327 -1.15 -10.63 15.91
C PRO A 327 -1.73 -9.75 14.80
N LEU A 328 -1.19 -9.87 13.57
CA LEU A 328 -1.57 -9.05 12.42
C LEU A 328 -3.08 -9.05 12.14
N ALA A 329 -3.73 -10.21 12.28
CA ALA A 329 -5.20 -10.34 12.12
C ALA A 329 -5.96 -9.50 13.16
N VAL A 330 -5.49 -9.50 14.41
CA VAL A 330 -6.09 -8.71 15.50
C VAL A 330 -5.88 -7.21 15.24
N VAL A 331 -4.68 -6.79 14.78
CA VAL A 331 -4.43 -5.40 14.35
C VAL A 331 -5.39 -5.00 13.21
N GLY A 332 -5.64 -5.91 12.26
CA GLY A 332 -6.64 -5.69 11.21
C GLY A 332 -8.04 -5.43 11.78
N ALA A 333 -8.47 -6.22 12.74
CA ALA A 333 -9.75 -6.04 13.45
C ALA A 333 -9.77 -4.72 14.24
N MET A 334 -8.73 -4.43 15.02
CA MET A 334 -8.57 -3.15 15.75
C MET A 334 -8.67 -1.95 14.82
N LEU A 335 -8.14 -2.02 13.62
CA LEU A 335 -8.23 -0.99 12.61
C LEU A 335 -9.58 -1.00 11.86
N GLY A 336 -10.39 -2.03 11.94
CA GLY A 336 -11.62 -2.21 11.17
C GLY A 336 -11.36 -2.37 9.67
N HIS A 337 -10.40 -3.21 9.31
CA HIS A 337 -10.17 -3.61 7.93
C HIS A 337 -11.14 -4.73 7.54
N LYS A 338 -11.84 -4.57 6.42
CA LYS A 338 -12.70 -5.63 5.87
C LYS A 338 -11.93 -6.76 5.17
N HIS A 339 -10.74 -6.45 4.69
CA HIS A 339 -9.92 -7.36 3.90
C HIS A 339 -8.52 -7.45 4.50
N ASP A 340 -8.03 -8.64 4.70
CA ASP A 340 -6.71 -8.94 5.27
C ASP A 340 -5.58 -8.33 4.46
N ARG A 341 -5.74 -8.27 3.13
CA ARG A 341 -4.78 -7.61 2.22
C ARG A 341 -4.44 -6.17 2.62
N THR A 342 -5.38 -5.47 3.30
CA THR A 342 -5.13 -4.10 3.77
C THR A 342 -4.17 -4.07 4.95
N THR A 343 -4.18 -5.11 5.79
CA THR A 343 -3.31 -5.24 6.96
C THR A 343 -1.96 -5.83 6.60
N GLN A 344 -1.86 -6.63 5.54
CA GLN A 344 -0.60 -7.25 5.07
C GLN A 344 0.51 -6.23 4.77
N ARG A 345 0.17 -4.97 4.53
CA ARG A 345 1.17 -3.90 4.39
C ARG A 345 2.07 -3.73 5.62
N TYR A 346 1.63 -4.20 6.78
CA TYR A 346 2.39 -4.14 8.04
C TYR A 346 3.11 -5.47 8.35
N ALA A 347 2.97 -6.50 7.53
CA ALA A 347 3.51 -7.84 7.81
C ALA A 347 5.04 -7.83 8.00
N HIS A 348 5.74 -6.94 7.29
CA HIS A 348 7.19 -6.79 7.43
C HIS A 348 7.63 -6.33 8.84
N LEU A 349 6.76 -5.62 9.58
CA LEU A 349 7.02 -5.21 10.97
C LEU A 349 6.83 -6.35 11.96
N ALA A 350 6.11 -7.39 11.58
CA ALA A 350 5.86 -8.55 12.43
C ALA A 350 7.04 -9.56 12.45
N ASN A 351 8.02 -9.45 11.55
CA ASN A 351 9.10 -10.44 11.44
C ASN A 351 9.95 -10.56 12.72
N ASP A 352 10.24 -9.47 13.40
CA ASP A 352 10.97 -9.50 14.67
C ASP A 352 10.13 -10.14 15.78
N VAL A 353 8.84 -9.84 15.83
CA VAL A 353 7.88 -10.42 16.80
C VAL A 353 7.70 -11.92 16.55
N VAL A 354 7.65 -12.34 15.27
CA VAL A 354 7.58 -13.77 14.90
C VAL A 354 8.83 -14.51 15.37
N ARG A 355 10.01 -13.91 15.23
CA ARG A 355 11.27 -14.49 15.71
C ARG A 355 11.25 -14.65 17.23
N ASP A 356 10.91 -13.57 17.95
CA ASP A 356 10.88 -13.58 19.42
C ASP A 356 9.84 -14.57 19.94
N GLY A 357 8.69 -14.67 19.25
CA GLY A 357 7.65 -15.67 19.54
C GLY A 357 8.11 -17.08 19.26
N LEU A 358 8.89 -17.31 18.22
CA LEU A 358 9.47 -18.61 17.90
C LEU A 358 10.49 -19.02 18.97
N GLU A 359 11.35 -18.11 19.38
CA GLU A 359 12.32 -18.33 20.44
C GLU A 359 11.61 -18.69 21.75
N ALA A 360 10.63 -17.88 22.17
CA ALA A 360 9.83 -18.15 23.38
C ALA A 360 9.06 -19.48 23.34
N ALA A 361 8.47 -19.81 22.19
CA ALA A 361 7.77 -21.09 22.00
C ALA A 361 8.73 -22.27 22.07
N THR A 362 9.90 -22.12 21.43
CA THR A 362 10.94 -23.16 21.41
C THR A 362 11.53 -23.36 22.81
N ASP A 363 11.82 -22.28 23.54
CA ASP A 363 12.30 -22.35 24.92
C ASP A 363 11.30 -23.04 25.83
N ARG A 364 10.00 -22.78 25.67
CA ARG A 364 8.95 -23.45 26.42
C ARG A 364 8.87 -24.95 26.12
N ILE A 365 9.01 -25.34 24.84
CA ILE A 365 9.02 -26.76 24.44
C ILE A 365 10.26 -27.45 24.99
N VAL A 366 11.43 -26.84 24.87
CA VAL A 366 12.68 -27.37 25.36
C VAL A 366 12.69 -27.49 26.87
N GLY A 367 12.22 -26.45 27.57
CA GLY A 367 12.10 -26.46 29.03
C GLY A 367 11.12 -27.53 29.57
N ALA A 368 10.09 -27.88 28.78
CA ALA A 368 9.12 -28.89 29.16
C ALA A 368 9.56 -30.33 28.81
N THR A 369 10.42 -30.54 27.83
CA THR A 369 10.73 -31.87 27.27
C THR A 369 12.13 -32.40 27.59
N ARG A 370 13.13 -31.56 27.73
CA ARG A 370 14.53 -31.95 28.07
C ARG A 370 15.27 -30.78 28.67
N GLY A 371 16.02 -30.99 29.75
CA GLY A 371 16.84 -29.92 30.31
C GLY A 371 17.67 -29.18 29.27
N VAL A 372 17.76 -27.88 29.38
CA VAL A 372 18.36 -26.90 28.44
C VAL A 372 19.79 -27.24 28.00
N ALA A 373 20.48 -28.12 28.73
CA ALA A 373 21.90 -28.48 28.49
C ALA A 373 22.18 -29.23 27.17
N MET A 374 21.15 -29.77 26.49
CA MET A 374 21.38 -30.57 25.25
C MET A 374 21.18 -29.80 23.93
N LEU A 375 20.70 -28.55 23.96
CA LEU A 375 20.39 -27.80 22.74
C LEU A 375 21.12 -26.46 22.62
N THR A 376 21.83 -26.03 23.65
CA THR A 376 22.77 -24.91 23.52
C THR A 376 24.06 -25.44 22.92
N PRO A 377 24.52 -24.88 21.79
CA PRO A 377 25.85 -25.20 21.31
C PRO A 377 26.89 -24.91 22.40
N PRO A 378 27.96 -25.71 22.50
CA PRO A 378 29.01 -25.47 23.50
C PRO A 378 29.47 -24.00 23.37
N PRO A 379 29.95 -23.40 24.45
CA PRO A 379 30.48 -22.03 24.41
C PRO A 379 31.58 -21.93 23.34
N PHE A 380 31.58 -20.83 22.60
CA PHE A 380 32.57 -20.59 21.57
C PHE A 380 33.98 -20.54 22.17
N GLU A 381 34.87 -21.35 21.64
CA GLU A 381 36.29 -21.37 22.01
C GLU A 381 37.14 -20.87 20.83
N ARG A 382 38.11 -19.98 21.17
CA ARG A 382 39.08 -19.50 20.20
C ARG A 382 40.04 -20.61 19.78
N LEU A 383 40.67 -20.43 18.62
CA LEU A 383 41.67 -21.38 18.12
C LEU A 383 42.82 -21.56 19.12
N THR A 384 43.06 -22.79 19.52
CA THR A 384 44.27 -23.20 20.22
C THR A 384 45.49 -23.05 19.32
N ASP A 385 46.69 -22.97 19.88
CA ASP A 385 47.94 -22.91 19.10
C ASP A 385 48.13 -24.16 18.21
N ARG A 386 47.68 -25.31 18.67
CA ARG A 386 47.70 -26.55 17.90
C ARG A 386 46.76 -26.48 16.66
N GLN A 387 45.56 -25.96 16.83
CA GLN A 387 44.59 -25.75 15.74
C GLN A 387 45.13 -24.73 14.75
N TRP A 388 45.67 -23.59 15.27
CA TRP A 388 46.24 -22.56 14.41
C TRP A 388 47.38 -23.10 13.56
N LYS A 389 48.32 -23.91 14.13
CA LYS A 389 49.44 -24.54 13.37
C LYS A 389 48.92 -25.41 12.20
N ARG A 390 47.77 -26.05 12.33
CA ARG A 390 47.15 -26.86 11.24
C ARG A 390 46.71 -26.04 10.04
N ILE A 391 46.25 -24.82 10.26
CA ILE A 391 45.67 -23.99 9.19
C ILE A 391 46.55 -22.77 8.82
N ALA A 392 47.59 -22.45 9.60
CA ALA A 392 48.40 -21.28 9.37
C ALA A 392 48.95 -21.16 7.95
N ALA A 393 49.46 -22.26 7.39
CA ALA A 393 49.99 -22.30 6.02
C ALA A 393 48.87 -22.00 4.98
N ILE A 394 47.65 -22.53 5.18
CA ILE A 394 46.50 -22.33 4.29
C ILE A 394 46.08 -20.85 4.30
N VAL A 395 46.06 -20.28 5.51
CA VAL A 395 45.57 -18.89 5.73
C VAL A 395 46.62 -17.87 5.28
N GLU A 396 47.91 -18.10 5.63
CA GLU A 396 49.02 -17.20 5.26
C GLU A 396 49.26 -17.18 3.74
N ALA A 397 49.04 -18.27 3.05
CA ALA A 397 49.10 -18.33 1.56
C ALA A 397 48.12 -17.36 0.88
N THR A 398 47.09 -16.89 1.57
CA THR A 398 46.13 -15.94 1.03
C THR A 398 46.52 -14.47 1.22
N ARG A 399 47.62 -14.22 1.92
CA ARG A 399 48.19 -12.88 2.15
C ARG A 399 48.73 -12.33 0.83
N GLY A 400 48.10 -11.25 0.32
CA GLY A 400 48.61 -10.55 -0.86
C GLY A 400 49.87 -9.71 -0.55
N THR A 401 50.60 -9.35 -1.60
CA THR A 401 51.85 -8.59 -1.55
C THR A 401 51.67 -7.07 -1.36
N CYS A 402 50.45 -6.55 -1.25
CA CYS A 402 50.18 -5.10 -1.09
C CYS A 402 50.32 -4.65 0.37
N GLY A 403 51.16 -3.63 0.58
CA GLY A 403 51.46 -3.03 1.87
C GLY A 403 50.29 -2.23 2.46
N GLY A 404 49.60 -2.84 3.41
CA GLY A 404 48.65 -2.24 4.31
C GLY A 404 48.84 -2.78 5.73
N THR A 405 48.19 -2.15 6.74
CA THR A 405 48.25 -2.62 8.13
C THR A 405 47.99 -4.13 8.19
N ARG A 406 48.97 -4.88 8.69
CA ARG A 406 48.89 -6.36 8.71
C ARG A 406 47.72 -6.83 9.57
N THR A 407 46.63 -7.31 8.94
CA THR A 407 45.54 -7.96 9.65
C THR A 407 46.02 -9.22 10.32
N ASP A 408 45.72 -9.39 11.60
CA ASP A 408 45.92 -10.66 12.29
C ASP A 408 44.94 -11.69 11.76
N LEU A 409 45.44 -12.62 10.91
CA LEU A 409 44.61 -13.60 10.22
C LEU A 409 44.08 -14.68 11.18
N ARG A 410 44.80 -15.00 12.27
CA ARG A 410 44.29 -15.90 13.31
C ARG A 410 43.05 -15.30 13.97
N ARG A 411 43.12 -14.02 14.31
CA ARG A 411 42.02 -13.27 14.87
C ARG A 411 40.83 -13.14 13.89
N ALA A 412 41.13 -12.99 12.60
CA ALA A 412 40.09 -12.97 11.57
C ALA A 412 39.35 -14.33 11.43
N VAL A 413 40.06 -15.44 11.53
CA VAL A 413 39.43 -16.78 11.56
C VAL A 413 38.58 -16.96 12.81
N ASP A 414 39.06 -16.56 13.98
CA ASP A 414 38.28 -16.60 15.23
C ASP A 414 37.03 -15.74 15.16
N ALA A 415 37.11 -14.55 14.56
CA ALA A 415 35.99 -13.66 14.36
C ALA A 415 34.90 -14.28 13.45
N ILE A 416 35.32 -14.88 12.33
CA ILE A 416 34.40 -15.54 11.40
C ILE A 416 33.76 -16.74 12.10
N ARG A 417 34.52 -17.57 12.77
CA ARG A 417 34.03 -18.72 13.52
C ARG A 417 33.02 -18.28 14.58
N TRP A 418 33.32 -17.20 15.33
CA TRP A 418 32.40 -16.67 16.36
C TRP A 418 31.04 -16.30 15.76
N VAL A 419 31.03 -15.57 14.61
CA VAL A 419 29.80 -15.17 13.94
C VAL A 419 29.01 -16.39 13.45
N LEU A 420 29.67 -17.37 12.86
CA LEU A 420 29.02 -18.58 12.34
C LEU A 420 28.52 -19.48 13.49
N HIS A 421 29.31 -19.65 14.55
CA HIS A 421 28.96 -20.45 15.72
C HIS A 421 27.70 -19.92 16.42
N ASN A 422 27.68 -18.62 16.70
CA ASN A 422 26.58 -17.97 17.40
C ASN A 422 25.40 -17.62 16.47
N GLY A 423 25.55 -17.72 15.16
CA GLY A 423 24.57 -17.21 14.20
C GLY A 423 24.30 -15.71 14.34
N ALA A 424 25.26 -14.97 14.84
CA ALA A 424 25.17 -13.55 15.16
C ALA A 424 25.30 -12.66 13.93
N LYS A 425 24.84 -11.41 14.03
CA LYS A 425 25.13 -10.39 13.00
C LYS A 425 26.56 -9.90 13.14
N TRP A 426 27.24 -9.57 12.05
CA TRP A 426 28.60 -9.05 12.06
C TRP A 426 28.80 -7.85 12.99
N ARG A 427 27.79 -6.99 13.14
CA ARG A 427 27.79 -5.82 14.04
C ARG A 427 27.82 -6.18 15.53
N GLU A 428 27.42 -7.41 15.86
CA GLU A 428 27.33 -7.93 17.23
C GLU A 428 28.65 -8.61 17.66
N MET A 429 29.60 -8.72 16.72
CA MET A 429 30.91 -9.31 16.97
C MET A 429 31.68 -8.56 18.05
N PRO A 430 32.27 -9.27 19.02
CA PRO A 430 33.12 -8.66 20.06
C PRO A 430 34.23 -7.80 19.47
N LYS A 431 34.43 -6.61 20.04
CA LYS A 431 35.45 -5.63 19.57
C LYS A 431 36.87 -6.16 19.63
N ASP A 432 37.15 -7.06 20.57
CA ASP A 432 38.43 -7.72 20.74
C ASP A 432 38.76 -8.72 19.62
N LEU A 433 37.80 -9.13 18.80
CA LEU A 433 38.02 -9.95 17.60
C LEU A 433 38.33 -9.11 16.35
N GLY A 434 38.25 -7.78 16.41
CA GLY A 434 38.66 -6.88 15.35
C GLY A 434 37.48 -6.17 14.64
N SER A 435 37.73 -5.68 13.41
CA SER A 435 36.74 -4.96 12.64
C SER A 435 35.83 -5.94 11.88
N ALA A 436 34.51 -5.84 12.09
CA ALA A 436 33.49 -6.66 11.42
C ALA A 436 33.59 -6.58 9.88
N THR A 437 33.84 -5.39 9.33
CA THR A 437 34.00 -5.19 7.88
C THR A 437 35.26 -5.86 7.34
N THR A 438 36.36 -5.83 8.10
CA THR A 438 37.62 -6.50 7.69
C THR A 438 37.46 -8.02 7.72
N CYS A 439 36.84 -8.56 8.78
CA CYS A 439 36.59 -10.00 8.91
C CYS A 439 35.61 -10.51 7.85
N TRP A 440 34.57 -9.74 7.54
CA TRP A 440 33.66 -10.06 6.45
C TRP A 440 34.37 -10.16 5.09
N ARG A 441 35.24 -9.19 4.75
CA ARG A 441 35.99 -9.20 3.48
C ARG A 441 36.89 -10.42 3.36
N TRP A 442 37.52 -10.85 4.47
CA TRP A 442 38.28 -12.07 4.49
C TRP A 442 37.41 -13.31 4.32
N TYR A 443 36.28 -13.37 4.99
CA TYR A 443 35.32 -14.45 4.84
C TYR A 443 34.85 -14.60 3.38
N GLU A 444 34.36 -13.50 2.79
CA GLU A 444 33.93 -13.45 1.39
C GLU A 444 35.02 -13.91 0.43
N ARG A 445 36.22 -13.40 0.61
CA ARG A 445 37.39 -13.81 -0.19
C ARG A 445 37.70 -15.29 -0.05
N TRP A 446 37.70 -15.83 1.18
CA TRP A 446 38.00 -17.24 1.45
C TRP A 446 36.89 -18.18 0.99
N CYS A 447 35.65 -17.78 1.00
CA CYS A 447 34.55 -18.52 0.39
C CYS A 447 34.71 -18.55 -1.14
N GLY A 448 34.97 -17.41 -1.78
CA GLY A 448 35.09 -17.29 -3.23
C GLY A 448 36.27 -18.05 -3.84
N ASN A 449 37.35 -18.27 -3.09
CA ASN A 449 38.54 -19.04 -3.58
C ASN A 449 38.69 -20.42 -2.92
N GLY A 450 37.66 -20.92 -2.21
CA GLY A 450 37.67 -22.24 -1.57
C GLY A 450 38.56 -22.37 -0.32
N THR A 451 39.22 -21.31 0.11
CA THR A 451 40.09 -21.34 1.30
C THR A 451 39.30 -21.64 2.59
N TRP A 452 38.07 -21.12 2.71
CA TRP A 452 37.25 -21.40 3.89
C TRP A 452 36.92 -22.89 4.02
N ALA A 453 36.55 -23.56 2.94
CA ALA A 453 36.29 -24.99 2.93
C ALA A 453 37.55 -25.81 3.35
N ARG A 454 38.72 -25.38 2.95
CA ARG A 454 39.97 -26.00 3.38
C ARG A 454 40.28 -25.77 4.87
N ILE A 455 39.96 -24.58 5.40
CA ILE A 455 40.12 -24.26 6.82
C ILE A 455 39.17 -25.12 7.66
N THR A 456 37.89 -25.20 7.26
CA THR A 456 36.85 -25.95 8.00
C THR A 456 37.16 -27.45 8.00
N ALA A 457 37.60 -28.02 6.85
CA ALA A 457 38.05 -29.39 6.76
C ALA A 457 39.29 -29.70 7.62
N ALA A 458 40.27 -28.80 7.60
CA ALA A 458 41.49 -28.98 8.39
C ALA A 458 41.28 -28.89 9.91
N LEU A 459 40.26 -28.14 10.34
CA LEU A 459 39.89 -27.97 11.75
C LEU A 459 38.84 -29.00 12.22
N GLU A 460 38.25 -29.78 11.31
CA GLU A 460 37.16 -30.73 11.60
C GLU A 460 36.01 -30.02 12.34
N LEU A 461 35.66 -28.80 11.87
CA LEU A 461 34.65 -27.98 12.51
C LEU A 461 33.27 -28.62 12.41
N PRO A 462 32.41 -28.47 13.43
CA PRO A 462 31.01 -28.94 13.36
C PRO A 462 30.28 -28.30 12.15
N GLU A 463 29.29 -29.02 11.60
CA GLU A 463 28.46 -28.53 10.47
C GLU A 463 27.89 -27.11 10.70
N ILE A 464 27.64 -26.74 11.97
CA ILE A 464 27.20 -25.41 12.37
C ILE A 464 28.17 -24.31 11.91
N GLU A 465 29.48 -24.54 11.98
CA GLU A 465 30.52 -23.57 11.56
C GLU A 465 30.93 -23.76 10.08
N ALA A 466 30.73 -24.95 9.53
CA ALA A 466 31.15 -25.27 8.16
C ALA A 466 30.14 -24.86 7.08
N GLY A 467 28.82 -24.97 7.35
CA GLY A 467 27.74 -24.79 6.36
C GLY A 467 26.81 -23.59 6.58
N ARG A 468 27.05 -22.78 7.61
CA ARG A 468 26.14 -21.66 7.93
C ARG A 468 26.52 -20.41 7.16
N GLU A 469 25.63 -19.90 6.34
CA GLU A 469 25.77 -18.55 5.76
C GLU A 469 25.51 -17.47 6.83
N PRO A 470 26.35 -16.43 6.91
CA PRO A 470 26.13 -15.32 7.84
C PRO A 470 24.82 -14.59 7.53
N ARG A 471 23.99 -14.37 8.51
CA ARG A 471 22.65 -13.78 8.37
C ARG A 471 22.61 -12.35 7.86
N HIS A 472 23.74 -11.63 7.76
CA HIS A 472 23.74 -10.23 7.35
C HIS A 472 25.10 -9.76 6.82
N VAL A 473 25.08 -9.09 5.68
CA VAL A 473 26.24 -8.36 5.12
C VAL A 473 26.43 -7.06 5.91
N PRO A 474 27.64 -6.71 6.39
CA PRO A 474 27.85 -5.47 7.11
C PRO A 474 27.62 -4.24 6.22
N PRO A 475 27.23 -3.08 6.78
CA PRO A 475 27.05 -1.85 6.02
C PRO A 475 28.33 -1.49 5.24
N GLY A 476 28.22 -1.26 3.94
CA GLY A 476 29.32 -0.88 3.06
C GLY A 476 30.00 -2.03 2.30
N ALA A 477 29.55 -3.29 2.47
CA ALA A 477 30.00 -4.41 1.64
C ALA A 477 29.02 -4.68 0.49
N ALA A 478 29.51 -4.83 -0.75
CA ALA A 478 28.69 -5.21 -1.90
C ALA A 478 28.24 -6.69 -1.75
N ARG A 479 26.98 -7.01 -2.09
CA ARG A 479 26.53 -8.40 -2.15
C ARG A 479 27.20 -9.13 -3.33
N PRO A 480 27.76 -10.33 -3.14
CA PRO A 480 28.23 -11.13 -4.26
C PRO A 480 27.03 -11.54 -5.13
N LYS A 481 27.20 -11.51 -6.45
CA LYS A 481 26.23 -12.09 -7.38
C LYS A 481 26.28 -13.63 -7.20
N PRO A 482 25.15 -14.32 -7.11
CA PRO A 482 25.14 -15.77 -7.06
C PRO A 482 25.68 -16.32 -8.39
N THR A 483 26.81 -17.02 -8.35
CA THR A 483 27.31 -17.80 -9.47
C THR A 483 26.55 -19.14 -9.46
N ILE A 484 25.54 -19.25 -10.31
CA ILE A 484 24.86 -20.52 -10.55
C ILE A 484 25.70 -21.25 -11.61
N GLU A 485 26.62 -22.09 -11.20
CA GLU A 485 27.13 -23.15 -12.04
C GLU A 485 26.15 -24.32 -11.95
N VAL A 486 25.36 -24.50 -13.00
CA VAL A 486 24.56 -25.69 -13.20
C VAL A 486 25.47 -26.69 -13.87
N GLU A 487 26.08 -27.61 -13.12
CA GLU A 487 26.63 -28.82 -13.69
C GLU A 487 25.48 -29.71 -14.20
N ALA A 488 25.39 -29.83 -15.52
CA ALA A 488 24.48 -30.75 -16.16
C ALA A 488 24.98 -32.21 -15.89
N VAL A 489 24.29 -32.90 -15.02
CA VAL A 489 24.44 -34.34 -14.89
C VAL A 489 23.74 -34.98 -16.08
N GLU A 490 24.54 -35.47 -17.06
CA GLU A 490 24.06 -36.36 -18.10
C GLU A 490 23.52 -37.65 -17.48
N VAL A 491 22.20 -37.81 -17.56
CA VAL A 491 21.58 -39.13 -17.28
C VAL A 491 21.75 -40.00 -18.50
N GLY A 492 22.75 -40.87 -18.44
CA GLY A 492 22.97 -41.90 -19.43
C GLY A 492 21.79 -42.87 -19.52
N SER A 493 21.17 -42.95 -20.69
CA SER A 493 20.19 -43.94 -21.05
C SER A 493 20.86 -45.32 -21.16
N ALA A 494 20.52 -46.22 -20.24
CA ALA A 494 20.80 -47.64 -20.40
C ALA A 494 19.52 -48.35 -20.84
N THR A 495 19.39 -48.58 -22.14
CA THR A 495 18.55 -49.63 -22.73
C THR A 495 19.21 -50.98 -22.52
N GLY A 496 18.46 -51.97 -22.09
CA GLY A 496 18.97 -53.34 -22.10
C GLY A 496 18.08 -54.35 -21.39
N ARG A 497 17.17 -54.94 -22.15
CA ARG A 497 16.50 -56.26 -21.98
C ARG A 497 15.44 -56.41 -20.90
#